data_0d76a4e72052a094e6cefd909f373aed
#
_entry.id   0d76a4e72052a094e6cefd909f373aed
#
_cell.length_a   1.000
_cell.length_b   1.000
_cell.length_c   1.000
_cell.angle_alpha   90.00
_cell.angle_beta   90.00
_cell.angle_gamma   90.00
#
_symmetry.space_group_name_H-M   'P 1'
#
loop_
_entity.id
_entity.type
_entity.pdbx_description
1 polymer ?
#
loop_
_entity_poly.entity_id
_entity_poly.type
_entity_poly.pdbx_seq_one_letter_code
_entity_poly.pdbx_strand_id
1 'polypeptide(L)'
;MPRSADRRVPFWGVLAITVVLDRITKMIAESRLVWGDAPIPVIGDFTRWRLVYNTGAAFGLHLGSYSRWAFMLIACVAVVVLYKMWREADVADRFRQLALAFVAGGAVGNLIDRVLSARGVVDFIDMGIGEGLRWPTYNVADIAVTCGALALAISLWREDARRAPAPTA
;
A
#
# COMPACT_ATOMS: atom_id res chain seq x y z
N MET A 1 -33.28 10.10 12.37
CA MET A 1 -31.81 10.16 12.32
C MET A 1 -31.32 9.00 11.46
N PRO A 2 -30.62 9.18 10.33
CA PRO A 2 -30.12 8.07 9.53
C PRO A 2 -29.05 7.33 10.31
N ARG A 3 -29.12 6.01 10.29
CA ARG A 3 -28.26 5.07 11.02
C ARG A 3 -26.78 5.27 10.68
N SER A 4 -25.92 5.25 11.70
CA SER A 4 -24.46 5.37 11.61
C SER A 4 -23.76 4.35 10.68
N ALA A 5 -24.48 3.33 10.22
CA ALA A 5 -23.99 2.30 9.30
C ALA A 5 -23.71 2.85 7.88
N ASP A 6 -24.49 3.83 7.43
CA ASP A 6 -24.45 4.31 6.04
C ASP A 6 -23.23 5.19 5.70
N ARG A 7 -22.52 5.67 6.71
CA ARG A 7 -21.32 6.54 6.54
C ARG A 7 -19.98 5.79 6.47
N ARG A 8 -19.97 4.50 6.78
CA ARG A 8 -18.75 3.65 6.76
C ARG A 8 -18.57 2.85 5.48
N VAL A 9 -19.55 2.88 4.59
CA VAL A 9 -19.50 2.21 3.28
C VAL A 9 -18.29 2.60 2.45
N PRO A 10 -17.83 3.88 2.42
CA PRO A 10 -16.66 4.25 1.62
C PRO A 10 -15.39 3.51 2.00
N PHE A 11 -15.14 3.23 3.29
CA PHE A 11 -13.94 2.52 3.73
C PHE A 11 -13.84 1.13 3.10
N TRP A 12 -14.87 0.31 3.25
CA TRP A 12 -14.87 -1.06 2.71
C TRP A 12 -14.87 -1.08 1.19
N GLY A 13 -15.56 -0.13 0.57
CA GLY A 13 -15.57 0.02 -0.89
C GLY A 13 -14.19 0.35 -1.44
N VAL A 14 -13.49 1.34 -0.85
CA VAL A 14 -12.13 1.73 -1.27
C VAL A 14 -11.12 0.61 -0.99
N LEU A 15 -11.19 -0.01 0.18
CA LEU A 15 -10.34 -1.16 0.50
C LEU A 15 -10.52 -2.28 -0.54
N ALA A 16 -11.76 -2.69 -0.81
CA ALA A 16 -12.06 -3.74 -1.78
C ALA A 16 -11.58 -3.38 -3.19
N ILE A 17 -11.85 -2.17 -3.65
CA ILE A 17 -11.39 -1.69 -4.97
C ILE A 17 -9.85 -1.72 -5.05
N THR A 18 -9.15 -1.24 -4.00
CA THR A 18 -7.69 -1.26 -3.95
C THR A 18 -7.15 -2.68 -4.07
N VAL A 19 -7.69 -3.63 -3.28
CA VAL A 19 -7.28 -5.03 -3.34
C VAL A 19 -7.55 -5.66 -4.70
N VAL A 20 -8.73 -5.39 -5.29
CA VAL A 20 -9.11 -5.93 -6.61
C VAL A 20 -8.20 -5.37 -7.70
N LEU A 21 -7.95 -4.06 -7.71
CA LEU A 21 -7.06 -3.42 -8.68
C LEU A 21 -5.63 -3.95 -8.56
N ASP A 22 -5.11 -4.05 -7.34
CA ASP A 22 -3.79 -4.63 -7.09
C ASP A 22 -3.72 -6.06 -7.63
N ARG A 23 -4.71 -6.89 -7.31
CA ARG A 23 -4.73 -8.28 -7.74
C ARG A 23 -4.82 -8.43 -9.27
N ILE A 24 -5.70 -7.67 -9.91
CA ILE A 24 -5.85 -7.69 -11.37
C ILE A 24 -4.56 -7.26 -12.07
N THR A 25 -3.94 -6.17 -11.63
CA THR A 25 -2.72 -5.66 -12.25
C THR A 25 -1.54 -6.60 -12.08
N LYS A 26 -1.40 -7.25 -10.93
CA LYS A 26 -0.41 -8.31 -10.69
C LYS A 26 -0.62 -9.52 -11.59
N MET A 27 -1.86 -9.99 -11.74
CA MET A 27 -2.20 -11.10 -12.66
C MET A 27 -1.86 -10.73 -14.12
N ILE A 28 -2.16 -9.50 -14.54
CA ILE A 28 -1.77 -9.02 -15.88
C ILE A 28 -0.25 -9.02 -16.02
N ALA A 29 0.48 -8.50 -15.03
CA ALA A 29 1.94 -8.49 -15.04
C ALA A 29 2.51 -9.91 -15.14
N GLU A 30 2.05 -10.86 -14.33
CA GLU A 30 2.50 -12.26 -14.39
C GLU A 30 2.16 -12.95 -15.72
N SER A 31 1.07 -12.53 -16.40
CA SER A 31 0.68 -13.10 -17.69
C SER A 31 1.43 -12.51 -18.90
N ARG A 32 2.03 -11.33 -18.75
CA ARG A 32 2.64 -10.58 -19.84
C ARG A 32 4.15 -10.40 -19.72
N LEU A 33 4.68 -10.55 -18.52
CA LEU A 33 6.09 -10.35 -18.23
C LEU A 33 6.72 -11.66 -17.78
N VAL A 34 7.99 -11.85 -18.11
CA VAL A 34 8.77 -13.01 -17.69
C VAL A 34 9.80 -12.55 -16.64
N TRP A 35 9.89 -13.27 -15.55
CA TRP A 35 10.87 -12.99 -14.52
C TRP A 35 12.30 -13.22 -15.04
N GLY A 36 13.13 -12.21 -14.87
CA GLY A 36 14.52 -12.26 -15.34
C GLY A 36 14.74 -11.66 -16.73
N ASP A 37 13.68 -11.39 -17.49
CA ASP A 37 13.80 -10.73 -18.77
C ASP A 37 14.15 -9.23 -18.63
N ALA A 38 14.59 -8.65 -19.75
CA ALA A 38 14.86 -7.23 -19.86
C ALA A 38 13.58 -6.41 -19.62
N PRO A 39 13.66 -5.29 -18.89
CA PRO A 39 12.50 -4.42 -18.67
C PRO A 39 11.94 -3.86 -19.97
N ILE A 40 10.62 -3.76 -20.07
CA ILE A 40 9.90 -3.21 -21.24
C ILE A 40 9.66 -1.71 -21.01
N PRO A 41 10.24 -0.80 -21.82
CA PRO A 41 10.02 0.64 -21.72
C PRO A 41 8.55 1.02 -21.94
N VAL A 42 8.03 1.97 -21.13
CA VAL A 42 6.67 2.51 -21.22
C VAL A 42 6.69 4.02 -21.50
N ILE A 43 7.43 4.78 -20.70
CA ILE A 43 7.64 6.21 -20.89
C ILE A 43 9.15 6.43 -20.99
N GLY A 44 9.68 6.28 -22.20
CA GLY A 44 11.12 6.23 -22.41
C GLY A 44 11.76 5.22 -21.46
N ASP A 45 12.93 5.57 -20.92
CA ASP A 45 13.60 4.73 -19.90
C ASP A 45 13.18 5.07 -18.46
N PHE A 46 12.37 6.13 -18.29
CA PHE A 46 11.95 6.57 -16.96
C PHE A 46 10.98 5.58 -16.29
N THR A 47 10.01 5.04 -17.02
CA THR A 47 9.06 4.04 -16.51
C THR A 47 9.11 2.81 -17.38
N ARG A 48 9.29 1.65 -16.77
CA ARG A 48 9.39 0.35 -17.43
C ARG A 48 8.52 -0.69 -16.73
N TRP A 49 8.08 -1.70 -17.44
CA TRP A 49 7.50 -2.91 -16.85
C TRP A 49 8.60 -3.95 -16.65
N ARG A 50 8.70 -4.47 -15.41
CA ARG A 50 9.66 -5.49 -15.04
C ARG A 50 9.06 -6.41 -13.98
N LEU A 51 9.03 -7.71 -14.21
CA LEU A 51 8.52 -8.65 -13.21
C LEU A 51 9.58 -8.98 -12.15
N VAL A 52 9.25 -8.70 -10.91
CA VAL A 52 10.08 -9.01 -9.73
C VAL A 52 9.21 -9.71 -8.69
N TYR A 53 9.76 -10.74 -8.04
CA TYR A 53 9.16 -11.35 -6.86
C TYR A 53 9.89 -10.89 -5.61
N ASN A 54 9.22 -10.05 -4.83
CA ASN A 54 9.78 -9.44 -3.63
C ASN A 54 9.54 -10.35 -2.42
N THR A 55 10.58 -11.06 -2.00
CA THR A 55 10.52 -11.99 -0.86
C THR A 55 10.47 -11.33 0.51
N GLY A 56 10.42 -9.98 0.55
CA GLY A 56 10.35 -9.23 1.79
C GLY A 56 11.49 -8.23 1.99
N ALA A 57 12.12 -7.78 0.90
CA ALA A 57 13.07 -6.68 0.95
C ALA A 57 12.33 -5.34 0.88
N ALA A 58 11.92 -4.79 2.02
CA ALA A 58 11.62 -3.36 2.09
C ALA A 58 12.94 -2.63 2.37
N PHE A 59 13.34 -1.73 1.49
CA PHE A 59 14.58 -0.94 1.63
C PHE A 59 15.86 -1.78 1.82
N GLY A 60 15.93 -2.98 1.21
CA GLY A 60 17.11 -3.85 1.32
C GLY A 60 17.20 -4.67 2.61
N LEU A 61 16.24 -4.58 3.50
CA LEU A 61 16.15 -5.45 4.68
C LEU A 61 15.79 -6.87 4.25
N HIS A 62 16.73 -7.78 4.36
CA HIS A 62 16.52 -9.19 4.06
C HIS A 62 16.78 -10.03 5.30
N LEU A 63 15.76 -10.72 5.80
CA LEU A 63 15.82 -11.56 6.99
C LEU A 63 16.01 -13.05 6.63
N GLY A 64 16.67 -13.30 5.50
CA GLY A 64 16.87 -14.67 5.01
C GLY A 64 15.56 -15.42 4.79
N SER A 65 15.52 -16.70 5.10
CA SER A 65 14.34 -17.57 4.93
C SER A 65 13.11 -17.15 5.74
N TYR A 66 13.29 -16.33 6.75
CA TYR A 66 12.20 -15.86 7.62
C TYR A 66 11.54 -14.56 7.13
N SER A 67 12.10 -13.88 6.11
CA SER A 67 11.58 -12.61 5.60
C SER A 67 10.09 -12.68 5.32
N ARG A 68 9.62 -13.68 4.59
CA ARG A 68 8.20 -13.86 4.26
C ARG A 68 7.31 -13.86 5.50
N TRP A 69 7.67 -14.65 6.51
CA TRP A 69 6.88 -14.80 7.74
C TRP A 69 6.89 -13.53 8.58
N ALA A 70 8.04 -12.88 8.70
CA ALA A 70 8.17 -11.63 9.41
C ALA A 70 7.31 -10.53 8.77
N PHE A 71 7.36 -10.37 7.44
CA PHE A 71 6.55 -9.38 6.74
C PHE A 71 5.06 -9.74 6.71
N MET A 72 4.70 -11.02 6.72
CA MET A 72 3.30 -11.44 6.95
C MET A 72 2.80 -11.01 8.32
N LEU A 73 3.58 -11.26 9.37
CA LEU A 73 3.22 -10.87 10.73
C LEU A 73 3.07 -9.34 10.84
N ILE A 74 4.04 -8.59 10.31
CA ILE A 74 3.98 -7.11 10.28
C ILE A 74 2.72 -6.63 9.55
N ALA A 75 2.40 -7.21 8.39
CA ALA A 75 1.20 -6.85 7.64
C ALA A 75 -0.09 -7.17 8.41
N CYS A 76 -0.16 -8.33 9.07
CA CYS A 76 -1.31 -8.68 9.92
C CYS A 76 -1.47 -7.69 11.08
N VAL A 77 -0.39 -7.36 11.78
CA VAL A 77 -0.42 -6.37 12.86
C VAL A 77 -0.86 -5.00 12.34
N ALA A 78 -0.30 -4.58 11.20
CA ALA A 78 -0.67 -3.30 10.56
C ALA A 78 -2.17 -3.26 10.23
N VAL A 79 -2.73 -4.31 9.62
CA VAL A 79 -4.16 -4.39 9.31
C VAL A 79 -5.02 -4.28 10.57
N VAL A 80 -4.64 -4.95 11.67
CA VAL A 80 -5.35 -4.86 12.94
C VAL A 80 -5.29 -3.44 13.52
N VAL A 81 -4.12 -2.79 13.49
CA VAL A 81 -3.94 -1.41 13.96
C VAL A 81 -4.77 -0.45 13.12
N LEU A 82 -4.71 -0.56 11.79
CA LEU A 82 -5.49 0.28 10.87
C LEU A 82 -6.99 0.10 11.07
N TYR A 83 -7.44 -1.12 11.31
CA TYR A 83 -8.84 -1.40 11.64
C TYR A 83 -9.27 -0.72 12.94
N LYS A 84 -8.46 -0.77 14.00
CA LYS A 84 -8.72 -0.06 15.25
C LYS A 84 -8.78 1.46 15.02
N MET A 85 -7.79 2.03 14.34
CA MET A 85 -7.76 3.45 14.01
C MET A 85 -9.01 3.87 13.21
N TRP A 86 -9.46 3.05 12.27
CA TRP A 86 -10.69 3.31 11.53
C TRP A 86 -11.94 3.25 12.42
N ARG A 87 -11.99 2.30 13.36
CA ARG A 87 -13.11 2.19 14.32
C ARG A 87 -13.21 3.41 15.22
N GLU A 88 -12.10 4.01 15.58
CA GLU A 88 -11.98 5.17 16.46
C GLU A 88 -12.10 6.51 15.69
N ALA A 89 -11.83 6.51 14.41
CA ALA A 89 -11.92 7.72 13.59
C ALA A 89 -13.34 8.29 13.56
N ASP A 90 -13.45 9.62 13.61
CA ASP A 90 -14.72 10.30 13.45
C ASP A 90 -15.35 9.93 12.09
N VAL A 91 -16.63 9.57 12.14
CA VAL A 91 -17.41 9.22 10.95
C VAL A 91 -17.53 10.39 9.98
N ALA A 92 -17.42 11.63 10.46
CA ALA A 92 -17.42 12.84 9.62
C ALA A 92 -16.06 13.09 8.94
N ASP A 93 -14.96 12.55 9.46
CA ASP A 93 -13.62 12.70 8.86
C ASP A 93 -13.41 11.70 7.70
N ARG A 94 -14.04 12.03 6.58
CA ARG A 94 -13.94 11.21 5.35
C ARG A 94 -12.52 11.11 4.82
N PHE A 95 -11.72 12.17 4.99
CA PHE A 95 -10.33 12.17 4.51
C PHE A 95 -9.48 11.15 5.24
N ARG A 96 -9.58 11.11 6.57
CA ARG A 96 -8.91 10.11 7.41
C ARG A 96 -9.41 8.68 7.12
N GLN A 97 -10.71 8.51 6.95
CA GLN A 97 -11.28 7.20 6.63
C GLN A 97 -10.80 6.67 5.28
N LEU A 98 -10.73 7.53 4.24
CA LEU A 98 -10.19 7.16 2.94
C LEU A 98 -8.69 6.82 3.02
N ALA A 99 -7.91 7.63 3.73
CA ALA A 99 -6.49 7.37 3.95
C ALA A 99 -6.25 6.00 4.59
N LEU A 100 -6.99 5.69 5.66
CA LEU A 100 -6.93 4.39 6.34
C LEU A 100 -7.36 3.23 5.41
N ALA A 101 -8.37 3.44 4.55
CA ALA A 101 -8.83 2.44 3.59
C ALA A 101 -7.77 2.12 2.54
N PHE A 102 -7.05 3.13 2.02
CA PHE A 102 -5.95 2.94 1.08
C PHE A 102 -4.80 2.16 1.71
N VAL A 103 -4.35 2.55 2.91
CA VAL A 103 -3.27 1.84 3.61
C VAL A 103 -3.67 0.40 3.91
N ALA A 104 -4.89 0.18 4.42
CA ALA A 104 -5.38 -1.15 4.72
C ALA A 104 -5.54 -2.01 3.47
N GLY A 105 -6.08 -1.45 2.38
CA GLY A 105 -6.24 -2.14 1.10
C GLY A 105 -4.91 -2.57 0.50
N GLY A 106 -3.90 -1.70 0.49
CA GLY A 106 -2.57 -2.03 0.02
C GLY A 106 -1.86 -3.07 0.91
N ALA A 107 -1.98 -2.93 2.24
CA ALA A 107 -1.46 -3.92 3.18
C ALA A 107 -2.08 -5.32 2.96
N VAL A 108 -3.40 -5.38 2.75
CA VAL A 108 -4.12 -6.63 2.44
C VAL A 108 -3.69 -7.18 1.08
N GLY A 109 -3.55 -6.35 0.04
CA GLY A 109 -3.10 -6.77 -1.29
C GLY A 109 -1.74 -7.49 -1.24
N ASN A 110 -0.76 -6.86 -0.60
CA ASN A 110 0.57 -7.45 -0.43
C ASN A 110 0.59 -8.64 0.57
N LEU A 111 -0.34 -8.70 1.51
CA LEU A 111 -0.50 -9.85 2.41
C LEU A 111 -1.03 -11.06 1.64
N ILE A 112 -2.01 -10.89 0.74
CA ILE A 112 -2.56 -11.96 -0.09
C ILE A 112 -1.45 -12.65 -0.88
N ASP A 113 -0.55 -11.88 -1.53
CA ASP A 113 0.57 -12.48 -2.26
C ASP A 113 1.48 -13.31 -1.35
N ARG A 114 1.81 -12.79 -0.16
CA ARG A 114 2.64 -13.52 0.80
C ARG A 114 2.00 -14.81 1.31
N VAL A 115 0.68 -14.83 1.44
CA VAL A 115 -0.06 -16.04 1.83
C VAL A 115 -0.08 -17.06 0.68
N LEU A 116 -0.38 -16.59 -0.55
CA LEU A 116 -0.61 -17.47 -1.68
C LEU A 116 0.68 -17.93 -2.38
N SER A 117 1.77 -17.17 -2.30
CA SER A 117 3.00 -17.45 -3.04
C SER A 117 4.24 -17.47 -2.16
N ALA A 118 5.01 -18.57 -2.25
CA ALA A 118 6.34 -18.65 -1.65
C ALA A 118 7.37 -17.77 -2.38
N ARG A 119 7.09 -17.36 -3.63
CA ARG A 119 7.97 -16.48 -4.42
C ARG A 119 7.99 -15.04 -3.87
N GLY A 120 6.99 -14.66 -3.06
CA GLY A 120 6.88 -13.31 -2.50
C GLY A 120 5.80 -12.46 -3.17
N VAL A 121 5.89 -11.15 -2.96
CA VAL A 121 4.99 -10.15 -3.55
C VAL A 121 5.37 -9.90 -5.01
N VAL A 122 4.36 -9.78 -5.87
CA VAL A 122 4.54 -9.43 -7.28
C VAL A 122 4.71 -7.92 -7.42
N ASP A 123 5.91 -7.49 -7.85
CA ASP A 123 6.24 -6.10 -8.17
C ASP A 123 6.51 -5.98 -9.66
N PHE A 124 6.04 -4.88 -10.30
CA PHE A 124 6.14 -4.78 -11.76
C PHE A 124 6.31 -3.37 -12.31
N ILE A 125 6.23 -2.33 -11.48
CA ILE A 125 6.44 -0.94 -11.88
C ILE A 125 7.88 -0.57 -11.51
N ASP A 126 8.72 -0.36 -12.55
CA ASP A 126 10.11 0.05 -12.41
C ASP A 126 10.25 1.50 -12.87
N MET A 127 10.69 2.39 -11.98
CA MET A 127 10.87 3.82 -12.27
C MET A 127 12.28 4.28 -11.91
N GLY A 128 12.84 5.18 -12.73
CA GLY A 128 14.14 5.75 -12.44
C GLY A 128 14.77 6.48 -13.63
N ILE A 129 16.03 6.88 -13.46
CA ILE A 129 16.83 7.59 -14.47
C ILE A 129 18.09 6.77 -14.74
N GLY A 130 18.21 6.27 -15.98
CA GLY A 130 19.28 5.34 -16.34
C GLY A 130 19.27 4.06 -15.46
N GLU A 131 20.36 3.29 -15.48
CA GLU A 131 20.44 2.05 -14.69
C GLU A 131 20.91 2.29 -13.25
N GLY A 132 21.56 3.41 -12.95
CA GLY A 132 22.17 3.69 -11.65
C GLY A 132 21.27 4.34 -10.62
N LEU A 133 20.18 4.98 -11.03
CA LEU A 133 19.26 5.70 -10.14
C LEU A 133 17.83 5.24 -10.39
N ARG A 134 17.50 4.09 -9.83
CA ARG A 134 16.17 3.51 -9.95
C ARG A 134 15.55 3.29 -8.57
N TRP A 135 14.24 3.56 -8.50
CA TRP A 135 13.43 3.20 -7.35
C TRP A 135 13.27 1.68 -7.29
N PRO A 136 13.19 1.05 -6.11
CA PRO A 136 12.79 -0.34 -6.03
C PRO A 136 11.51 -0.62 -6.79
N THR A 137 11.46 -1.69 -7.57
CA THR A 137 10.23 -2.08 -8.30
C THR A 137 9.09 -2.27 -7.31
N TYR A 138 7.91 -1.80 -7.65
CA TYR A 138 6.74 -1.76 -6.79
C TYR A 138 5.44 -2.11 -7.54
N ASN A 139 4.30 -2.10 -6.85
CA ASN A 139 2.98 -2.47 -7.35
C ASN A 139 1.90 -1.47 -6.94
N VAL A 140 0.63 -1.74 -7.29
CA VAL A 140 -0.50 -0.87 -6.97
C VAL A 140 -0.78 -0.81 -5.47
N ALA A 141 -0.58 -1.91 -4.74
CA ALA A 141 -0.72 -1.92 -3.28
C ALA A 141 0.27 -0.95 -2.61
N ASP A 142 1.53 -0.89 -3.10
CA ASP A 142 2.54 0.03 -2.56
C ASP A 142 2.20 1.49 -2.81
N ILE A 143 1.62 1.81 -4.00
CA ILE A 143 1.09 3.15 -4.28
C ILE A 143 -0.01 3.49 -3.28
N ALA A 144 -0.95 2.57 -3.04
CA ALA A 144 -2.04 2.79 -2.11
C ALA A 144 -1.55 2.99 -0.67
N VAL A 145 -0.58 2.18 -0.21
CA VAL A 145 0.05 2.34 1.11
C VAL A 145 0.74 3.70 1.21
N THR A 146 1.55 4.07 0.22
CA THR A 146 2.31 5.33 0.25
C THR A 146 1.40 6.55 0.24
N CYS A 147 0.45 6.62 -0.70
CA CYS A 147 -0.50 7.73 -0.78
C CYS A 147 -1.40 7.79 0.45
N GLY A 148 -1.88 6.66 0.93
CA GLY A 148 -2.69 6.56 2.13
C GLY A 148 -1.93 6.97 3.39
N ALA A 149 -0.67 6.56 3.54
CA ALA A 149 0.16 6.94 4.68
C ALA A 149 0.46 8.45 4.70
N LEU A 150 0.77 9.05 3.54
CA LEU A 150 0.95 10.49 3.41
C LEU A 150 -0.34 11.26 3.76
N ALA A 151 -1.49 10.80 3.25
CA ALA A 151 -2.79 11.40 3.57
C ALA A 151 -3.12 11.26 5.07
N LEU A 152 -2.82 10.12 5.68
CA LEU A 152 -3.02 9.89 7.11
C LEU A 152 -2.11 10.81 7.95
N ALA A 153 -0.84 10.95 7.57
CA ALA A 153 0.09 11.85 8.25
C ALA A 153 -0.42 13.32 8.19
N ILE A 154 -0.92 13.76 7.02
CA ILE A 154 -1.53 15.09 6.88
C ILE A 154 -2.78 15.22 7.76
N SER A 155 -3.62 14.18 7.85
CA SER A 155 -4.82 14.20 8.69
C SER A 155 -4.46 14.37 10.17
N LEU A 156 -3.50 13.59 10.66
CA LEU A 156 -3.03 13.63 12.05
C LEU A 156 -2.39 14.99 12.38
N TRP A 157 -1.53 15.49 11.50
CA TRP A 157 -0.92 16.82 11.68
C TRP A 157 -1.96 17.94 11.77
N ARG A 158 -3.00 17.91 10.94
CA ARG A 158 -4.11 18.88 11.00
C ARG A 158 -4.90 18.78 12.30
N GLU A 159 -5.07 17.57 12.84
CA GLU A 159 -5.74 17.37 14.11
C GLU A 159 -4.93 17.95 15.26
N ASP A 160 -3.62 17.70 15.31
CA ASP A 160 -2.73 18.23 16.33
C ASP A 160 -2.67 19.78 16.27
N ALA A 161 -2.60 20.35 15.07
CA ALA A 161 -2.62 21.81 14.89
C ALA A 161 -3.92 22.46 15.38
N ARG A 162 -5.07 21.76 15.31
CA ARG A 162 -6.35 22.25 15.85
C ARG A 162 -6.45 22.14 17.37
N ARG A 163 -5.71 21.21 17.97
CA ARG A 163 -5.69 21.00 19.43
C ARG A 163 -4.65 21.87 20.14
N ALA A 164 -3.72 22.47 19.41
CA ALA A 164 -2.71 23.35 19.99
C ALA A 164 -3.40 24.56 20.67
N PRO A 165 -3.03 24.91 21.95
CA PRO A 165 -3.57 26.07 22.62
C PRO A 165 -3.21 27.34 21.83
N ALA A 166 -4.14 28.33 21.85
CA ALA A 166 -3.88 29.62 21.27
C ALA A 166 -2.62 30.24 21.92
N PRO A 167 -1.74 30.91 21.16
CA PRO A 167 -0.58 31.58 21.75
C PRO A 167 -1.09 32.56 22.81
N THR A 168 -0.60 32.40 24.03
CA THR A 168 -0.85 33.34 25.13
C THR A 168 -0.19 34.64 24.74
N ALA A 169 -1.00 35.69 24.53
CA ALA A 169 -0.54 37.07 24.24
C ALA A 169 0.12 37.67 25.48
#